data_130827cc18ab2a8f0599383df8d68c7c
#
_entry.id   130827cc18ab2a8f0599383df8d68c7c
#
_cell.length_a   1.000
_cell.length_b   1.000
_cell.length_c   1.000
_cell.angle_alpha   90.00
_cell.angle_beta   90.00
_cell.angle_gamma   90.00
#
_symmetry.space_group_name_H-M   'P 1'
#
loop_
_entity.id
_entity.type
_entity.pdbx_description
1 polymer ?
#
loop_
_entity_poly.entity_id
_entity_poly.type
_entity_poly.pdbx_seq_one_letter_code
_entity_poly.pdbx_strand_id
1 'polypeptide(L)'
;MRGGRWMRGAAVAAAGVAVACVAGWPGLASAASGPAGYEIAKQNACLGCHTVDRKLVGPAFRDIAAKYKGDGGAQARLEKKVRDGGSGVWGVIPMPSHPRMSDGDIHTVVAWVLAGAPTVAK
;
A
#
# COMPACT_ATOMS: atom_id res chain seq x y z
N MET A 1 -66.80 57.75 -3.00
CA MET A 1 -67.43 56.79 -2.06
C MET A 1 -66.57 55.53 -2.06
N ARG A 2 -66.04 55.30 -0.90
CA ARG A 2 -65.90 54.01 -0.21
C ARG A 2 -65.25 52.92 -1.08
N GLY A 3 -64.27 52.26 -0.67
CA GLY A 3 -63.72 51.95 0.62
C GLY A 3 -63.14 50.57 0.54
N GLY A 4 -62.26 50.30 1.39
CA GLY A 4 -61.95 48.97 1.87
C GLY A 4 -60.64 48.42 1.26
N ARG A 5 -59.60 48.51 2.01
CA ARG A 5 -59.16 47.82 3.21
C ARG A 5 -58.72 46.38 2.96
N TRP A 6 -57.49 46.20 3.45
CA TRP A 6 -56.99 44.97 4.07
C TRP A 6 -56.57 43.89 3.05
N MET A 7 -55.42 43.32 3.09
CA MET A 7 -54.72 42.62 4.15
C MET A 7 -53.26 42.37 3.71
N ARG A 8 -52.37 42.68 4.57
CA ARG A 8 -51.50 41.79 5.35
C ARG A 8 -51.05 40.56 4.58
N GLY A 9 -49.84 40.57 4.20
CA GLY A 9 -48.65 40.05 4.73
C GLY A 9 -48.63 38.56 4.87
N ALA A 10 -47.72 37.95 4.30
CA ALA A 10 -47.12 36.76 4.83
C ALA A 10 -45.68 36.71 4.37
N ALA A 11 -44.81 36.98 5.28
CA ALA A 11 -43.42 36.70 5.08
C ALA A 11 -43.23 35.17 5.02
N VAL A 12 -42.88 34.69 3.85
CA VAL A 12 -42.48 33.29 3.72
C VAL A 12 -40.98 33.26 4.00
N ALA A 13 -40.63 32.81 5.19
CA ALA A 13 -39.26 32.51 5.53
C ALA A 13 -38.80 31.32 4.67
N ALA A 14 -37.96 31.58 3.71
CA ALA A 14 -37.26 30.54 3.00
C ALA A 14 -36.23 29.89 3.92
N ALA A 15 -36.58 28.72 4.45
CA ALA A 15 -35.63 27.88 5.16
C ALA A 15 -34.60 27.38 4.15
N GLY A 16 -33.41 27.95 4.19
CA GLY A 16 -32.27 27.46 3.44
C GLY A 16 -31.87 26.07 3.95
N VAL A 17 -32.10 25.07 3.15
CA VAL A 17 -31.52 23.73 3.36
C VAL A 17 -30.04 23.81 3.05
N ALA A 18 -29.22 23.89 4.07
CA ALA A 18 -27.79 23.72 3.92
C ALA A 18 -27.51 22.25 3.59
N VAL A 19 -27.28 21.98 2.32
CA VAL A 19 -26.72 20.68 1.89
C VAL A 19 -25.27 20.67 2.34
N ALA A 20 -25.00 19.97 3.45
CA ALA A 20 -23.67 19.65 3.85
C ALA A 20 -23.08 18.66 2.85
N CYS A 21 -22.26 19.14 1.92
CA CYS A 21 -21.41 18.30 1.11
C CYS A 21 -20.41 17.64 2.04
N VAL A 22 -20.68 16.42 2.44
CA VAL A 22 -19.69 15.54 3.04
C VAL A 22 -18.68 15.24 1.93
N ALA A 23 -17.62 16.02 1.85
CA ALA A 23 -16.47 15.67 1.07
C ALA A 23 -15.90 14.39 1.65
N GLY A 24 -16.29 13.26 1.07
CA GLY A 24 -15.64 12.00 1.35
C GLY A 24 -14.17 12.15 0.97
N TRP A 25 -13.30 12.21 1.95
CA TRP A 25 -11.87 12.05 1.70
C TRP A 25 -11.68 10.68 1.06
N PRO A 26 -11.05 10.61 -0.12
CA PRO A 26 -10.55 9.33 -0.58
C PRO A 26 -9.60 8.87 0.51
N GLY A 27 -10.00 7.83 1.22
CA GLY A 27 -9.10 7.17 2.14
C GLY A 27 -7.84 6.86 1.35
N LEU A 28 -6.73 7.47 1.70
CA LEU A 28 -5.43 7.05 1.26
C LEU A 28 -5.35 5.59 1.68
N ALA A 29 -5.52 4.70 0.70
CA ALA A 29 -5.16 3.32 0.87
C ALA A 29 -3.68 3.35 1.23
N SER A 30 -3.41 3.25 2.54
CA SER A 30 -2.06 3.16 3.05
C SER A 30 -1.49 1.91 2.38
N ALA A 31 -0.63 2.10 1.41
CA ALA A 31 0.08 1.00 0.79
C ALA A 31 0.65 0.18 1.94
N ALA A 32 0.36 -1.11 1.94
CA ALA A 32 0.67 -2.01 3.04
C ALA A 32 2.17 -2.21 3.18
N SER A 33 2.82 -1.21 3.75
CA SER A 33 4.23 -1.21 4.12
C SER A 33 4.34 -1.49 5.62
N GLY A 34 3.89 -2.66 6.03
CA GLY A 34 3.87 -2.97 7.45
C GLY A 34 3.62 -4.47 7.70
N PRO A 35 2.89 -4.81 8.76
CA PRO A 35 2.64 -6.20 9.15
C PRO A 35 2.15 -7.11 8.03
N ALA A 36 1.37 -6.59 7.07
CA ALA A 36 0.86 -7.37 5.96
C ALA A 36 1.98 -7.94 5.07
N GLY A 37 2.98 -7.13 4.72
CA GLY A 37 4.13 -7.61 3.94
C GLY A 37 4.93 -8.69 4.67
N TYR A 38 5.10 -8.55 5.97
CA TYR A 38 5.75 -9.55 6.80
C TYR A 38 4.97 -10.87 6.84
N GLU A 39 3.66 -10.81 7.04
CA GLU A 39 2.81 -12.01 7.06
C GLU A 39 2.79 -12.71 5.70
N ILE A 40 2.74 -11.97 4.60
CA ILE A 40 2.86 -12.54 3.25
C ILE A 40 4.22 -13.23 3.08
N ALA A 41 5.31 -12.60 3.50
CA ALA A 41 6.64 -13.18 3.44
C ALA A 41 6.75 -14.49 4.24
N LYS A 42 6.14 -14.53 5.42
CA LYS A 42 6.08 -15.71 6.27
C LYS A 42 5.27 -16.84 5.64
N GLN A 43 4.08 -16.55 5.13
CA GLN A 43 3.19 -17.53 4.52
C GLN A 43 3.76 -18.15 3.24
N ASN A 44 4.61 -17.41 2.53
CA ASN A 44 5.22 -17.84 1.27
C ASN A 44 6.68 -18.29 1.44
N ALA A 45 7.08 -18.65 2.66
CA ALA A 45 8.40 -19.20 3.00
C ALA A 45 9.60 -18.30 2.65
N CYS A 46 9.39 -17.01 2.40
CA CYS A 46 10.48 -16.06 2.12
C CYS A 46 11.50 -16.03 3.26
N LEU A 47 11.00 -16.14 4.51
CA LEU A 47 11.84 -16.11 5.72
C LEU A 47 12.73 -17.34 5.91
N GLY A 48 12.55 -18.37 5.09
CA GLY A 48 13.46 -19.51 5.06
C GLY A 48 14.81 -19.20 4.43
N CYS A 49 14.86 -18.18 3.56
CA CYS A 49 16.06 -17.77 2.84
C CYS A 49 16.49 -16.32 3.11
N HIS A 50 15.56 -15.47 3.52
CA HIS A 50 15.79 -14.06 3.80
C HIS A 50 15.49 -13.75 5.27
N THR A 51 16.28 -12.86 5.85
CA THR A 51 15.92 -12.20 7.12
C THR A 51 15.76 -10.70 6.90
N VAL A 52 15.27 -9.99 7.90
CA VAL A 52 15.08 -8.54 7.80
C VAL A 52 16.42 -7.80 7.73
N ASP A 53 17.37 -8.18 8.56
CA ASP A 53 18.56 -7.37 8.88
C ASP A 53 19.90 -8.06 8.64
N ARG A 54 19.92 -9.34 8.26
CA ARG A 54 21.16 -10.07 7.98
C ARG A 54 21.02 -11.02 6.81
N LYS A 55 22.13 -11.27 6.13
CA LYS A 55 22.21 -12.29 5.09
C LYS A 55 22.03 -13.68 5.69
N LEU A 56 21.22 -14.50 5.02
CA LEU A 56 21.06 -15.93 5.26
C LEU A 56 21.47 -16.69 3.99
N VAL A 57 20.56 -17.37 3.31
CA VAL A 57 20.77 -17.93 1.97
C VAL A 57 20.68 -16.80 0.94
N GLY A 58 19.65 -15.98 1.05
CA GLY A 58 19.46 -14.76 0.27
C GLY A 58 19.91 -13.50 1.03
N PRO A 59 19.89 -12.33 0.36
CA PRO A 59 20.21 -11.06 1.00
C PRO A 59 19.20 -10.68 2.08
N ALA A 60 19.63 -9.86 3.03
CA ALA A 60 18.71 -9.23 3.97
C ALA A 60 17.71 -8.33 3.24
N PHE A 61 16.49 -8.26 3.71
CA PHE A 61 15.49 -7.36 3.11
C PHE A 61 15.93 -5.89 3.17
N ARG A 62 16.60 -5.47 4.24
CA ARG A 62 17.18 -4.13 4.36
C ARG A 62 18.30 -3.86 3.36
N ASP A 63 19.09 -4.85 3.02
CA ASP A 63 20.13 -4.72 1.99
C ASP A 63 19.50 -4.55 0.61
N ILE A 64 18.38 -5.25 0.35
CA ILE A 64 17.61 -5.08 -0.87
C ILE A 64 17.06 -3.65 -0.95
N ALA A 65 16.43 -3.17 0.11
CA ALA A 65 15.93 -1.80 0.17
C ALA A 65 17.03 -0.76 -0.07
N ALA A 66 18.20 -0.95 0.55
CA ALA A 66 19.34 -0.06 0.39
C ALA A 66 19.87 -0.05 -1.05
N LYS A 67 19.99 -1.23 -1.67
CA LYS A 67 20.46 -1.37 -3.07
C LYS A 67 19.57 -0.64 -4.07
N TYR A 68 18.26 -0.71 -3.87
CA TYR A 68 17.29 -0.14 -4.80
C TYR A 68 16.76 1.24 -4.37
N LYS A 69 17.37 1.85 -3.38
CA LYS A 69 16.97 3.19 -2.90
C LYS A 69 17.01 4.21 -4.03
N GLY A 70 15.89 4.91 -4.26
CA GLY A 70 15.80 5.92 -5.31
C GLY A 70 15.58 5.39 -6.73
N ASP A 71 15.45 4.08 -6.88
CA ASP A 71 15.20 3.45 -8.17
C ASP A 71 13.69 3.30 -8.42
N GLY A 72 13.14 4.16 -9.27
CA GLY A 72 11.71 4.16 -9.61
C GLY A 72 11.21 2.89 -10.31
N GLY A 73 12.09 2.09 -10.88
CA GLY A 73 11.75 0.81 -11.52
C GLY A 73 11.91 -0.41 -10.62
N ALA A 74 12.34 -0.24 -9.38
CA ALA A 74 12.64 -1.34 -8.47
C ALA A 74 11.43 -2.21 -8.17
N GLN A 75 10.27 -1.61 -7.93
CA GLN A 75 9.03 -2.34 -7.63
C GLN A 75 8.74 -3.39 -8.72
N ALA A 76 8.64 -2.97 -9.97
CA ALA A 76 8.31 -3.87 -11.07
C ALA A 76 9.39 -4.96 -11.29
N ARG A 77 10.67 -4.61 -11.18
CA ARG A 77 11.75 -5.59 -11.33
C ARG A 77 11.76 -6.63 -10.22
N LEU A 78 11.48 -6.24 -8.99
CA LEU A 78 11.44 -7.16 -7.87
C LEU A 78 10.18 -8.02 -7.87
N GLU A 79 9.05 -7.49 -8.31
CA GLU A 79 7.83 -8.28 -8.54
C GLU A 79 8.09 -9.41 -9.56
N LYS A 80 8.74 -9.06 -10.69
CA LYS A 80 9.15 -10.06 -11.68
C LYS A 80 10.14 -11.06 -11.07
N LYS A 81 11.09 -10.61 -10.25
CA LYS A 81 12.04 -11.49 -9.56
C LYS A 81 11.35 -12.48 -8.62
N VAL A 82 10.35 -12.05 -7.88
CA VAL A 82 9.56 -12.94 -7.02
C VAL A 82 8.78 -13.93 -7.86
N ARG A 83 8.14 -13.49 -8.94
CA ARG A 83 7.36 -14.34 -9.85
C ARG A 83 8.22 -15.42 -10.48
N ASP A 84 9.35 -15.04 -11.05
CA ASP A 84 10.16 -15.89 -11.92
C ASP A 84 11.35 -16.54 -11.19
N GLY A 85 11.79 -16.00 -10.08
CA GLY A 85 12.99 -16.43 -9.39
C GLY A 85 14.28 -16.07 -10.14
N GLY A 86 15.33 -16.84 -9.91
CA GLY A 86 16.60 -16.72 -10.58
C GLY A 86 17.75 -16.21 -9.71
N SER A 87 18.94 -16.10 -10.31
CA SER A 87 20.19 -15.74 -9.63
C SER A 87 20.89 -14.58 -10.35
N GLY A 88 22.07 -14.22 -9.88
CA GLY A 88 23.01 -13.30 -10.53
C GLY A 88 23.16 -11.96 -9.81
N VAL A 89 22.10 -11.29 -9.40
CA VAL A 89 22.19 -9.97 -8.75
C VAL A 89 22.87 -10.04 -7.38
N TRP A 90 22.61 -11.11 -6.65
CA TRP A 90 23.11 -11.34 -5.28
C TRP A 90 24.01 -12.57 -5.17
N GLY A 91 24.44 -13.12 -6.29
CA GLY A 91 25.29 -14.30 -6.35
C GLY A 91 24.69 -15.42 -7.16
N VAL A 92 25.28 -16.61 -7.03
CA VAL A 92 24.96 -17.78 -7.87
C VAL A 92 23.81 -18.63 -7.35
N ILE A 93 23.45 -18.50 -6.07
CA ILE A 93 22.36 -19.27 -5.48
C ILE A 93 21.03 -18.74 -6.00
N PRO A 94 20.21 -19.58 -6.66
CA PRO A 94 18.97 -19.12 -7.24
C PRO A 94 17.89 -18.90 -6.19
N MET A 95 17.15 -17.81 -6.32
CA MET A 95 15.89 -17.62 -5.61
C MET A 95 14.82 -18.47 -6.29
N PRO A 96 14.03 -19.26 -5.56
CA PRO A 96 12.91 -19.98 -6.13
C PRO A 96 11.85 -19.06 -6.73
N SER A 97 11.16 -19.51 -7.78
CA SER A 97 10.01 -18.81 -8.33
C SER A 97 8.76 -19.01 -7.47
N HIS A 98 7.86 -18.03 -7.49
CA HIS A 98 6.59 -18.08 -6.78
C HIS A 98 5.39 -17.92 -7.74
N PRO A 99 5.17 -18.85 -8.67
CA PRO A 99 4.16 -18.70 -9.73
C PRO A 99 2.72 -18.71 -9.21
N ARG A 100 2.49 -19.22 -8.00
CA ARG A 100 1.15 -19.31 -7.40
C ARG A 100 0.78 -18.14 -6.50
N MET A 101 1.72 -17.25 -6.18
CA MET A 101 1.40 -16.02 -5.45
C MET A 101 0.51 -15.12 -6.30
N SER A 102 -0.48 -14.47 -5.69
CA SER A 102 -1.25 -13.44 -6.36
C SER A 102 -0.38 -12.22 -6.69
N ASP A 103 -0.73 -11.49 -7.74
CA ASP A 103 -0.02 -10.25 -8.08
C ASP A 103 -0.13 -9.21 -6.95
N GLY A 104 -1.27 -9.18 -6.25
CA GLY A 104 -1.47 -8.31 -5.08
C GLY A 104 -0.54 -8.65 -3.92
N ASP A 105 -0.34 -9.93 -3.62
CA ASP A 105 0.59 -10.36 -2.56
C ASP A 105 2.03 -10.06 -2.94
N ILE A 106 2.42 -10.32 -4.19
CA ILE A 106 3.76 -9.99 -4.70
C ILE A 106 3.99 -8.48 -4.60
N HIS A 107 3.02 -7.67 -5.04
CA HIS A 107 3.10 -6.22 -4.94
C HIS A 107 3.30 -5.76 -3.49
N THR A 108 2.49 -6.29 -2.58
CA THR A 108 2.51 -5.93 -1.16
C THR A 108 3.83 -6.31 -0.48
N VAL A 109 4.31 -7.53 -0.70
CA VAL A 109 5.57 -7.97 -0.07
C VAL A 109 6.77 -7.21 -0.63
N VAL A 110 6.81 -6.93 -1.93
CA VAL A 110 7.89 -6.14 -2.55
C VAL A 110 7.88 -4.70 -2.04
N ALA A 111 6.71 -4.06 -1.97
CA ALA A 111 6.59 -2.71 -1.40
C ALA A 111 7.07 -2.67 0.06
N TRP A 112 6.73 -3.67 0.85
CA TRP A 112 7.20 -3.80 2.23
C TRP A 112 8.73 -3.95 2.31
N VAL A 113 9.33 -4.78 1.47
CA VAL A 113 10.79 -4.94 1.39
C VAL A 113 11.47 -3.63 1.02
N LEU A 114 10.98 -2.93 -0.02
CA LEU A 114 11.53 -1.66 -0.47
C LEU A 114 11.38 -0.53 0.57
N ALA A 115 10.39 -0.61 1.43
CA ALA A 115 10.24 0.28 2.59
C ALA A 115 11.22 -0.01 3.74
N GLY A 116 12.13 -0.98 3.58
CA GLY A 116 13.09 -1.38 4.61
C GLY A 116 12.63 -2.51 5.50
N ALA A 117 11.58 -3.24 5.09
CA ALA A 117 11.00 -4.36 5.82
C ALA A 117 10.70 -4.03 7.30
N PRO A 118 9.91 -2.99 7.58
CA PRO A 118 9.62 -2.59 8.95
C PRO A 118 8.89 -3.71 9.69
N THR A 119 9.37 -4.02 10.89
CA THR A 119 8.69 -4.91 11.82
C THR A 119 7.85 -4.09 12.79
N VAL A 120 6.77 -4.67 13.31
CA VAL A 120 6.05 -4.01 14.40
C VAL A 120 6.98 -3.85 15.60
N ALA A 121 7.09 -2.64 16.11
CA ALA A 121 7.74 -2.42 17.39
C ALA A 121 6.98 -3.21 18.46
N LYS A 122 7.72 -4.01 19.23
CA LYS A 122 7.16 -4.65 20.43
C LYS A 122 6.90 -3.62 21.50
#